data_fabcedbc7a769d14f820509ea3a255a3
#
_entry.id   fabcedbc7a769d14f820509ea3a255a3
#
_cell.length_a   1.000
_cell.length_b   1.000
_cell.length_c   1.000
_cell.angle_alpha   90.00
_cell.angle_beta   90.00
_cell.angle_gamma   90.00
#
_symmetry.space_group_name_H-M   'P 1'
#
loop_
_entity.id
_entity.type
_entity.pdbx_description
1 polymer ?
#
loop_
_entity_poly.entity_id
_entity_poly.type
_entity_poly.pdbx_seq_one_letter_code
_entity_poly.pdbx_strand_id
1 'polypeptide(L)'
;MASADPVTKLNKIREEQQVSEAVQDTGKDGNGNTKGEMHDYNEPLTKNTRVDTMLVDVFYLLSLFFITVGRSRECPAMFSQIGCMKQLLDHLDESGVYTEADLKPFASRIQELDEIIKRDEQEHKHPPQLTKLMRRKLDVCQQMVNKLESKLSVLSVELLPIHQKLVSIRRQLFAAAAKRKPAKADVKQLQEELRKIEAK
;
A
#
# COMPACT_ATOMS: atom_id res chain seq x y z
N MET A 1 2.78 29.77 2.42
CA MET A 1 1.91 29.10 1.43
C MET A 1 0.65 28.66 2.16
N ALA A 2 -0.47 29.30 1.91
CA ALA A 2 -1.74 29.08 2.60
C ALA A 2 -2.35 27.76 2.11
N SER A 3 -2.60 26.84 3.03
CA SER A 3 -3.36 25.62 2.78
C SER A 3 -4.80 26.00 2.49
N ALA A 4 -5.31 25.66 1.32
CA ALA A 4 -6.69 25.92 0.95
C ALA A 4 -7.63 25.17 1.90
N ASP A 5 -8.60 25.92 2.45
CA ASP A 5 -9.64 25.44 3.37
C ASP A 5 -10.36 24.20 2.80
N PRO A 6 -10.59 23.16 3.63
CA PRO A 6 -11.30 21.93 3.21
C PRO A 6 -12.66 22.19 2.57
N VAL A 7 -13.37 23.23 2.99
CA VAL A 7 -14.66 23.63 2.43
C VAL A 7 -14.52 24.12 0.98
N THR A 8 -13.46 24.85 0.67
CA THR A 8 -13.16 25.34 -0.68
C THR A 8 -12.85 24.19 -1.64
N LYS A 9 -12.15 23.13 -1.14
CA LYS A 9 -11.90 21.93 -1.94
C LYS A 9 -13.18 21.13 -2.21
N LEU A 10 -14.08 21.02 -1.24
CA LEU A 10 -15.37 20.36 -1.38
C LEU A 10 -16.28 21.05 -2.40
N ASN A 11 -16.33 22.39 -2.38
CA ASN A 11 -17.11 23.16 -3.32
C ASN A 11 -16.56 23.05 -4.76
N LYS A 12 -15.24 23.04 -4.92
CA LYS A 12 -14.62 22.83 -6.24
C LYS A 12 -14.92 21.45 -6.82
N ILE A 13 -14.93 20.41 -5.99
CA ILE A 13 -15.32 19.04 -6.41
C ILE A 13 -16.79 19.00 -6.84
N ARG A 14 -17.67 19.74 -6.16
CA ARG A 14 -19.09 19.81 -6.48
C ARG A 14 -19.36 20.53 -7.82
N GLU A 15 -18.64 21.59 -8.11
CA GLU A 15 -18.72 22.32 -9.39
C GLU A 15 -18.20 21.45 -10.55
N GLU A 16 -17.09 20.71 -10.35
CA GLU A 16 -16.56 19.79 -11.35
C GLU A 16 -17.51 18.61 -11.63
N GLN A 17 -18.29 18.16 -10.64
CA GLN A 17 -19.31 17.13 -10.83
C GLN A 17 -20.49 17.63 -11.67
N GLN A 18 -20.99 18.85 -11.45
CA GLN A 18 -22.09 19.43 -12.22
C GLN A 18 -21.74 19.63 -13.70
N VAL A 19 -20.49 19.98 -14.00
CA VAL A 19 -20.01 20.12 -15.39
C VAL A 19 -19.91 18.76 -16.09
N SER A 20 -19.58 17.69 -15.36
CA SER A 20 -19.49 16.33 -15.91
C SER A 20 -20.86 15.70 -16.21
N GLU A 21 -21.88 16.00 -15.39
CA GLU A 21 -23.24 15.52 -15.63
C GLU A 21 -23.89 16.21 -16.85
N ALA A 22 -23.59 17.49 -17.09
CA ALA A 22 -24.08 18.25 -18.23
C ALA A 22 -23.52 17.76 -19.59
N VAL A 23 -22.39 17.08 -19.61
CA VAL A 23 -21.76 16.56 -20.85
C VAL A 23 -22.25 15.14 -21.22
N GLN A 24 -22.87 14.42 -20.30
CA GLN A 24 -23.36 13.05 -20.55
C GLN A 24 -24.79 12.94 -21.10
N ASP A 25 -25.54 14.04 -21.21
CA ASP A 25 -26.94 14.05 -21.69
C ASP A 25 -27.12 14.26 -23.20
N THR A 26 -26.06 14.15 -24.01
CA THR A 26 -26.14 14.26 -25.48
C THR A 26 -25.76 12.96 -26.18
N GLY A 27 -26.43 11.86 -25.88
CA GLY A 27 -26.19 10.57 -26.55
C GLY A 27 -27.35 9.59 -26.37
N LYS A 28 -28.57 10.00 -26.70
CA LYS A 28 -29.68 9.08 -26.87
C LYS A 28 -29.71 8.56 -28.30
N ASP A 29 -29.23 7.33 -28.51
CA ASP A 29 -29.68 6.50 -29.64
C ASP A 29 -30.60 5.43 -29.09
N GLY A 30 -31.85 5.46 -29.65
CA GLY A 30 -32.89 4.57 -29.25
C GLY A 30 -32.63 3.13 -29.69
N ASN A 31 -32.50 2.24 -28.78
CA ASN A 31 -33.12 0.92 -28.89
C ASN A 31 -33.22 0.28 -27.50
N GLY A 32 -34.44 0.14 -27.00
CA GLY A 32 -34.71 -0.47 -25.70
C GLY A 32 -34.43 -1.96 -25.69
N ASN A 33 -33.40 -2.33 -24.98
CA ASN A 33 -33.28 -3.69 -24.42
C ASN A 33 -32.41 -3.65 -23.17
N THR A 34 -33.03 -3.50 -21.99
CA THR A 34 -32.42 -3.69 -20.70
C THR A 34 -32.15 -5.17 -20.46
N LYS A 35 -31.11 -5.72 -21.07
CA LYS A 35 -30.43 -6.88 -20.53
C LYS A 35 -29.56 -6.39 -19.39
N GLY A 36 -29.93 -6.74 -18.17
CA GLY A 36 -29.08 -6.58 -17.00
C GLY A 36 -27.75 -7.31 -17.25
N GLU A 37 -26.76 -6.59 -17.71
CA GLU A 37 -25.39 -7.08 -17.73
C GLU A 37 -24.96 -7.29 -16.27
N MET A 38 -24.98 -8.55 -15.89
CA MET A 38 -24.35 -9.01 -14.67
C MET A 38 -22.86 -8.73 -14.85
N HIS A 39 -22.38 -7.60 -14.31
CA HIS A 39 -20.98 -7.24 -14.32
C HIS A 39 -20.17 -8.41 -13.78
N ASP A 40 -19.35 -8.98 -14.64
CA ASP A 40 -18.41 -10.02 -14.27
C ASP A 40 -17.37 -9.41 -13.32
N TYR A 41 -17.54 -9.65 -12.02
CA TYR A 41 -16.64 -9.19 -10.97
C TYR A 41 -15.25 -9.84 -11.02
N ASN A 42 -14.91 -10.53 -12.10
CA ASN A 42 -13.61 -11.14 -12.37
C ASN A 42 -12.67 -10.24 -13.20
N GLU A 43 -13.10 -9.05 -13.64
CA GLU A 43 -12.17 -8.12 -14.28
C GLU A 43 -11.05 -7.74 -13.30
N PRO A 44 -9.80 -7.81 -13.73
CA PRO A 44 -8.69 -7.35 -12.89
C PRO A 44 -8.89 -5.86 -12.58
N LEU A 45 -8.71 -5.48 -11.30
CA LEU A 45 -8.78 -4.11 -10.76
C LEU A 45 -7.75 -3.14 -11.39
N THR A 46 -7.58 -3.19 -12.71
CA THR A 46 -6.57 -2.42 -13.47
C THR A 46 -7.09 -1.09 -14.00
N LYS A 47 -8.39 -0.83 -13.95
CA LYS A 47 -8.95 0.48 -14.28
C LYS A 47 -9.19 1.23 -12.96
N ASN A 48 -8.27 2.12 -12.61
CA ASN A 48 -8.50 3.17 -11.61
C ASN A 48 -9.62 4.07 -12.15
N THR A 49 -10.84 3.67 -11.92
CA THR A 49 -11.98 4.54 -12.23
C THR A 49 -12.02 5.66 -11.21
N ARG A 50 -12.59 6.81 -11.56
CA ARG A 50 -12.81 7.92 -10.62
C ARG A 50 -13.57 7.45 -9.37
N VAL A 51 -14.47 6.50 -9.52
CA VAL A 51 -15.25 5.89 -8.43
C VAL A 51 -14.33 5.14 -7.47
N ASP A 52 -13.39 4.35 -7.98
CA ASP A 52 -12.43 3.61 -7.16
C ASP A 52 -11.54 4.55 -6.34
N THR A 53 -11.09 5.65 -6.95
CA THR A 53 -10.30 6.68 -6.27
C THR A 53 -11.09 7.34 -5.15
N MET A 54 -12.34 7.75 -5.42
CA MET A 54 -13.22 8.35 -4.41
C MET A 54 -13.54 7.37 -3.28
N LEU A 55 -13.76 6.09 -3.59
CA LEU A 55 -14.00 5.05 -2.60
C LEU A 55 -12.79 4.89 -1.68
N VAL A 56 -11.58 4.86 -2.24
CA VAL A 56 -10.34 4.80 -1.47
C VAL A 56 -10.21 6.01 -0.55
N ASP A 57 -10.48 7.22 -1.03
CA ASP A 57 -10.42 8.44 -0.22
C ASP A 57 -11.42 8.41 0.95
N VAL A 58 -12.65 7.97 0.70
CA VAL A 58 -13.67 7.78 1.74
C VAL A 58 -13.20 6.76 2.80
N PHE A 59 -12.64 5.63 2.35
CA PHE A 59 -12.13 4.61 3.28
C PHE A 59 -10.93 5.13 4.10
N TYR A 60 -10.05 5.95 3.52
CA TYR A 60 -8.96 6.59 4.28
C TYR A 60 -9.49 7.55 5.34
N LEU A 61 -10.47 8.39 5.03
CA LEU A 61 -11.07 9.29 6.00
C LEU A 61 -11.77 8.54 7.15
N LEU A 62 -12.54 7.50 6.81
CA LEU A 62 -13.17 6.63 7.79
C LEU A 62 -12.14 5.90 8.65
N SER A 63 -11.02 5.48 8.07
CA SER A 63 -9.96 4.79 8.82
C SER A 63 -9.33 5.68 9.88
N LEU A 64 -9.11 6.95 9.58
CA LEU A 64 -8.63 7.93 10.56
C LEU A 64 -9.59 8.05 11.74
N PHE A 65 -10.89 8.13 11.47
CA PHE A 65 -11.91 8.16 12.50
C PHE A 65 -11.87 6.87 13.35
N PHE A 66 -11.89 5.69 12.74
CA PHE A 66 -11.88 4.41 13.46
C PHE A 66 -10.60 4.21 14.29
N ILE A 67 -9.44 4.63 13.78
CA ILE A 67 -8.18 4.59 14.53
C ILE A 67 -8.24 5.52 15.72
N THR A 68 -8.78 6.74 15.56
CA THR A 68 -8.88 7.74 16.62
C THR A 68 -9.77 7.25 17.77
N VAL A 69 -10.85 6.52 17.47
CA VAL A 69 -11.74 5.94 18.49
C VAL A 69 -11.29 4.57 19.00
N GLY A 70 -10.08 4.12 18.64
CA GLY A 70 -9.51 2.84 19.10
C GLY A 70 -10.07 1.60 18.40
N ARG A 71 -10.80 1.74 17.28
CA ARG A 71 -11.41 0.64 16.52
C ARG A 71 -10.56 0.24 15.29
N SER A 72 -9.31 -0.11 15.51
CA SER A 72 -8.36 -0.45 14.46
C SER A 72 -8.66 -1.76 13.71
N ARG A 73 -9.58 -2.58 14.21
CA ARG A 73 -10.02 -3.85 13.61
C ARG A 73 -11.28 -3.73 12.75
N GLU A 74 -11.86 -2.54 12.65
CA GLU A 74 -13.00 -2.31 11.78
C GLU A 74 -12.56 -2.21 10.31
N CYS A 75 -13.47 -2.58 9.41
CA CYS A 75 -13.18 -2.72 7.98
C CYS A 75 -12.46 -1.51 7.34
N PRO A 76 -12.88 -0.24 7.56
CA PRO A 76 -12.15 0.90 6.97
C PRO A 76 -10.71 0.99 7.46
N ALA A 77 -10.47 0.75 8.76
CA ALA A 77 -9.14 0.77 9.34
C ALA A 77 -8.25 -0.35 8.77
N MET A 78 -8.79 -1.55 8.61
CA MET A 78 -8.08 -2.68 7.99
C MET A 78 -7.76 -2.40 6.52
N PHE A 79 -8.70 -1.83 5.76
CA PHE A 79 -8.48 -1.46 4.36
C PHE A 79 -7.31 -0.50 4.21
N SER A 80 -7.24 0.54 5.05
CA SER A 80 -6.13 1.48 5.06
C SER A 80 -4.80 0.82 5.45
N GLN A 81 -4.80 -0.08 6.44
CA GLN A 81 -3.61 -0.82 6.85
C GLN A 81 -3.06 -1.70 5.72
N ILE A 82 -3.93 -2.41 5.00
CA ILE A 82 -3.53 -3.20 3.83
C ILE A 82 -2.95 -2.31 2.74
N GLY A 83 -3.55 -1.13 2.50
CA GLY A 83 -3.05 -0.15 1.54
C GLY A 83 -1.65 0.39 1.90
N CYS A 84 -1.44 0.79 3.16
CA CYS A 84 -0.13 1.21 3.65
C CYS A 84 0.91 0.09 3.57
N MET A 85 0.51 -1.14 3.91
CA MET A 85 1.39 -2.31 3.85
C MET A 85 1.84 -2.56 2.41
N LYS A 86 0.92 -2.48 1.43
CA LYS A 86 1.27 -2.59 0.01
C LYS A 86 2.29 -1.53 -0.42
N GLN A 87 2.07 -0.27 -0.07
CA GLN A 87 3.00 0.81 -0.41
C GLN A 87 4.39 0.60 0.18
N LEU A 88 4.47 0.12 1.42
CA LEU A 88 5.76 -0.20 2.05
C LEU A 88 6.45 -1.37 1.36
N LEU A 89 5.72 -2.42 0.98
CA LEU A 89 6.26 -3.56 0.25
C LEU A 89 6.73 -3.15 -1.16
N ASP A 90 5.98 -2.29 -1.88
CA ASP A 90 6.39 -1.70 -3.15
C ASP A 90 7.73 -0.97 -2.98
N HIS A 91 7.84 -0.14 -1.94
CA HIS A 91 9.07 0.59 -1.65
C HIS A 91 10.26 -0.33 -1.34
N LEU A 92 10.04 -1.43 -0.61
CA LEU A 92 11.09 -2.43 -0.37
C LEU A 92 11.52 -3.11 -1.67
N ASP A 93 10.57 -3.45 -2.55
CA ASP A 93 10.85 -4.05 -3.86
C ASP A 93 11.66 -3.11 -4.76
N GLU A 94 11.26 -1.86 -4.86
CA GLU A 94 11.93 -0.83 -5.67
C GLU A 94 13.32 -0.47 -5.15
N SER A 95 13.45 -0.32 -3.83
CA SER A 95 14.73 0.06 -3.22
C SER A 95 15.75 -1.07 -3.20
N GLY A 96 15.29 -2.32 -3.10
CA GLY A 96 16.12 -3.51 -2.88
C GLY A 96 16.87 -3.49 -1.53
N VAL A 97 16.47 -2.62 -0.59
CA VAL A 97 17.17 -2.42 0.70
C VAL A 97 16.37 -3.04 1.82
N TYR A 98 16.37 -4.36 1.90
CA TYR A 98 15.64 -5.10 2.92
C TYR A 98 16.35 -6.40 3.29
N THR A 99 16.00 -6.92 4.45
CA THR A 99 16.47 -8.21 4.99
C THR A 99 15.27 -9.08 5.33
N GLU A 100 15.49 -10.37 5.61
CA GLU A 100 14.42 -11.27 6.08
C GLU A 100 13.74 -10.73 7.36
N ALA A 101 14.51 -10.13 8.26
CA ALA A 101 13.97 -9.53 9.49
C ALA A 101 12.97 -8.40 9.23
N ASP A 102 13.10 -7.69 8.10
CA ASP A 102 12.18 -6.62 7.72
C ASP A 102 10.87 -7.17 7.15
N LEU A 103 10.87 -8.38 6.60
CA LEU A 103 9.67 -9.02 6.02
C LEU A 103 8.80 -9.71 7.07
N LYS A 104 9.39 -10.22 8.16
CA LYS A 104 8.66 -10.92 9.23
C LYS A 104 7.46 -10.16 9.81
N PRO A 105 7.55 -8.85 10.11
CA PRO A 105 6.40 -8.08 10.60
C PRO A 105 5.24 -8.03 9.61
N PHE A 106 5.53 -7.99 8.30
CA PHE A 106 4.50 -7.99 7.25
C PHE A 106 3.80 -9.35 7.20
N ALA A 107 4.54 -10.46 7.21
CA ALA A 107 3.98 -11.80 7.21
C ALA A 107 3.06 -12.02 8.42
N SER A 108 3.51 -11.65 9.63
CA SER A 108 2.71 -11.74 10.85
C SER A 108 1.45 -10.88 10.78
N ARG A 109 1.55 -9.66 10.23
CA ARG A 109 0.39 -8.77 10.12
C ARG A 109 -0.61 -9.23 9.08
N ILE A 110 -0.16 -9.79 7.97
CA ILE A 110 -1.02 -10.39 6.95
C ILE A 110 -1.82 -11.54 7.55
N GLN A 111 -1.18 -12.43 8.31
CA GLN A 111 -1.86 -13.54 8.98
C GLN A 111 -2.91 -13.04 9.98
N GLU A 112 -2.58 -12.05 10.80
CA GLU A 112 -3.53 -11.46 11.76
C GLU A 112 -4.76 -10.85 11.06
N LEU A 113 -4.56 -10.13 9.96
CA LEU A 113 -5.63 -9.52 9.18
C LEU A 113 -6.49 -10.58 8.47
N ASP A 114 -5.88 -11.65 7.96
CA ASP A 114 -6.61 -12.76 7.34
C ASP A 114 -7.52 -13.47 8.35
N GLU A 115 -7.05 -13.69 9.59
CA GLU A 115 -7.86 -14.26 10.66
C GLU A 115 -9.05 -13.37 11.04
N ILE A 116 -8.86 -12.05 11.06
CA ILE A 116 -9.95 -11.10 11.32
C ILE A 116 -10.97 -11.14 10.17
N ILE A 117 -10.52 -11.09 8.92
CA ILE A 117 -11.40 -11.14 7.74
C ILE A 117 -12.19 -12.44 7.70
N LYS A 118 -11.56 -13.59 8.01
CA LYS A 118 -12.24 -14.90 8.10
C LYS A 118 -13.33 -14.90 9.17
N ARG A 119 -13.06 -14.34 10.33
CA ARG A 119 -14.04 -14.23 11.42
C ARG A 119 -15.21 -13.35 11.01
N ASP A 120 -14.93 -12.16 10.48
CA ASP A 120 -15.95 -11.21 10.04
C ASP A 120 -16.84 -11.80 8.91
N GLU A 121 -16.28 -12.67 8.07
CA GLU A 121 -16.99 -13.40 7.04
C GLU A 121 -17.95 -14.46 7.64
N GLN A 122 -17.47 -15.21 8.63
CA GLN A 122 -18.29 -16.20 9.35
C GLN A 122 -19.44 -15.55 10.15
N GLU A 123 -19.19 -14.41 10.73
CA GLU A 123 -20.17 -13.63 11.51
C GLU A 123 -21.10 -12.80 10.61
N HIS A 124 -20.93 -12.84 9.28
CA HIS A 124 -21.65 -11.99 8.33
C HIS A 124 -21.67 -10.51 8.68
N LYS A 125 -20.59 -10.03 9.28
CA LYS A 125 -20.45 -8.66 9.78
C LYS A 125 -20.41 -7.60 8.69
N HIS A 126 -19.92 -7.97 7.50
CA HIS A 126 -19.78 -7.09 6.35
C HIS A 126 -20.37 -7.71 5.08
N PRO A 127 -20.72 -6.87 4.07
CA PRO A 127 -21.15 -7.37 2.77
C PRO A 127 -20.10 -8.29 2.14
N PRO A 128 -20.49 -9.41 1.51
CA PRO A 128 -19.55 -10.38 0.92
C PRO A 128 -18.60 -9.78 -0.12
N GLN A 129 -19.04 -8.76 -0.84
CA GLN A 129 -18.23 -8.04 -1.83
C GLN A 129 -17.06 -7.32 -1.18
N LEU A 130 -17.29 -6.73 -0.01
CA LEU A 130 -16.27 -6.00 0.73
C LEU A 130 -15.21 -6.94 1.32
N THR A 131 -15.65 -8.04 1.95
CA THR A 131 -14.72 -9.08 2.44
C THR A 131 -13.91 -9.69 1.32
N LYS A 132 -14.53 -9.95 0.16
CA LYS A 132 -13.83 -10.44 -1.04
C LYS A 132 -12.79 -9.43 -1.55
N LEU A 133 -13.12 -8.13 -1.56
CA LEU A 133 -12.18 -7.08 -1.95
C LEU A 133 -10.98 -6.99 -1.00
N MET A 134 -11.22 -7.02 0.30
CA MET A 134 -10.15 -6.97 1.31
C MET A 134 -9.24 -8.19 1.21
N ARG A 135 -9.81 -9.39 1.03
CA ARG A 135 -9.04 -10.62 0.84
C ARG A 135 -8.13 -10.52 -0.39
N ARG A 136 -8.65 -10.08 -1.54
CA ARG A 136 -7.84 -9.88 -2.75
C ARG A 136 -6.68 -8.90 -2.53
N LYS A 137 -6.92 -7.79 -1.84
CA LYS A 137 -5.86 -6.82 -1.52
C LYS A 137 -4.82 -7.41 -0.57
N LEU A 138 -5.24 -8.23 0.38
CA LEU A 138 -4.35 -8.93 1.30
C LEU A 138 -3.51 -9.99 0.58
N ASP A 139 -4.12 -10.75 -0.35
CA ASP A 139 -3.44 -11.73 -1.19
C ASP A 139 -2.34 -11.09 -2.04
N VAL A 140 -2.57 -9.89 -2.56
CA VAL A 140 -1.52 -9.13 -3.28
C VAL A 140 -0.34 -8.83 -2.35
N CYS A 141 -0.58 -8.41 -1.11
CA CYS A 141 0.50 -8.18 -0.14
C CYS A 141 1.24 -9.49 0.18
N GLN A 142 0.53 -10.61 0.33
CA GLN A 142 1.16 -11.92 0.57
C GLN A 142 2.04 -12.35 -0.61
N GLN A 143 1.56 -12.17 -1.85
CA GLN A 143 2.35 -12.46 -3.05
C GLN A 143 3.62 -11.60 -3.12
N MET A 144 3.53 -10.33 -2.72
CA MET A 144 4.69 -9.44 -2.66
C MET A 144 5.71 -9.88 -1.61
N VAL A 145 5.27 -10.27 -0.41
CA VAL A 145 6.16 -10.83 0.63
C VAL A 145 6.87 -12.07 0.10
N ASN A 146 6.13 -13.04 -0.45
CA ASN A 146 6.69 -14.26 -1.03
C ASN A 146 7.70 -13.96 -2.15
N LYS A 147 7.42 -12.97 -3.01
CA LYS A 147 8.34 -12.52 -4.06
C LYS A 147 9.63 -11.96 -3.47
N LEU A 148 9.54 -11.13 -2.43
CA LEU A 148 10.70 -10.54 -1.77
C LEU A 148 11.52 -11.59 -1.03
N GLU A 149 10.89 -12.53 -0.35
CA GLU A 149 11.55 -13.68 0.29
C GLU A 149 12.28 -14.56 -0.75
N SER A 150 11.62 -14.84 -1.89
CA SER A 150 12.25 -15.62 -2.96
C SER A 150 13.49 -14.94 -3.55
N LYS A 151 13.49 -13.60 -3.66
CA LYS A 151 14.69 -12.85 -4.09
C LYS A 151 15.85 -13.00 -3.09
N LEU A 152 15.56 -13.06 -1.78
CA LEU A 152 16.60 -13.28 -0.75
C LEU A 152 17.09 -14.74 -0.76
N SER A 153 16.24 -15.71 -1.02
CA SER A 153 16.59 -17.13 -1.04
C SER A 153 17.55 -17.51 -2.17
N VAL A 154 17.63 -16.71 -3.23
CA VAL A 154 18.61 -16.87 -4.31
C VAL A 154 20.04 -16.53 -3.84
N LEU A 155 20.17 -15.73 -2.77
CA LEU A 155 21.48 -15.41 -2.22
C LEU A 155 22.05 -16.66 -1.51
N SER A 156 23.28 -17.03 -1.87
CA SER A 156 23.98 -18.09 -1.15
C SER A 156 24.20 -17.72 0.32
N VAL A 157 24.29 -18.72 1.17
CA VAL A 157 24.53 -18.53 2.62
C VAL A 157 25.76 -17.65 2.89
N GLU A 158 26.76 -17.73 2.03
CA GLU A 158 27.99 -16.94 2.12
C GLU A 158 27.77 -15.45 1.79
N LEU A 159 26.86 -15.15 0.88
CA LEU A 159 26.55 -13.77 0.45
C LEU A 159 25.55 -13.07 1.38
N LEU A 160 24.79 -13.81 2.17
CA LEU A 160 23.78 -13.26 3.09
C LEU A 160 24.37 -12.25 4.10
N PRO A 161 25.51 -12.53 4.78
CA PRO A 161 26.14 -11.56 5.68
C PRO A 161 26.65 -10.33 4.97
N ILE A 162 27.11 -10.47 3.72
CA ILE A 162 27.56 -9.35 2.88
C ILE A 162 26.37 -8.47 2.53
N HIS A 163 25.29 -9.07 2.07
CA HIS A 163 24.04 -8.37 1.76
C HIS A 163 23.52 -7.59 2.98
N GLN A 164 23.47 -8.22 4.16
CA GLN A 164 23.02 -7.56 5.39
C GLN A 164 23.89 -6.34 5.75
N LYS A 165 25.21 -6.44 5.58
CA LYS A 165 26.12 -5.31 5.79
C LYS A 165 25.90 -4.19 4.80
N LEU A 166 25.72 -4.52 3.51
CA LEU A 166 25.45 -3.52 2.47
C LEU A 166 24.13 -2.79 2.73
N VAL A 167 23.08 -3.50 3.13
CA VAL A 167 21.78 -2.93 3.54
C VAL A 167 21.99 -1.98 4.74
N SER A 168 22.77 -2.39 5.74
CA SER A 168 23.05 -1.57 6.91
C SER A 168 23.81 -0.28 6.54
N ILE A 169 24.88 -0.39 5.74
CA ILE A 169 25.65 0.77 5.25
C ILE A 169 24.75 1.73 4.49
N ARG A 170 23.91 1.22 3.58
CA ARG A 170 22.99 2.04 2.79
C ARG A 170 21.97 2.76 3.66
N ARG A 171 21.41 2.12 4.69
CA ARG A 171 20.50 2.74 5.67
C ARG A 171 21.19 3.85 6.46
N GLN A 172 22.41 3.59 6.93
CA GLN A 172 23.20 4.60 7.66
C GLN A 172 23.55 5.80 6.77
N LEU A 173 23.84 5.55 5.49
CA LEU A 173 24.12 6.61 4.52
C LEU A 173 22.87 7.49 4.28
N PHE A 174 21.68 6.87 4.11
CA PHE A 174 20.43 7.62 4.00
C PHE A 174 20.13 8.42 5.27
N ALA A 175 20.32 7.83 6.44
CA ALA A 175 20.15 8.53 7.72
C ALA A 175 21.13 9.70 7.88
N ALA A 176 22.36 9.54 7.41
CA ALA A 176 23.35 10.63 7.39
C ALA A 176 22.98 11.73 6.39
N ALA A 177 22.49 11.36 5.20
CA ALA A 177 22.07 12.30 4.17
C ALA A 177 20.83 13.12 4.59
N ALA A 178 19.95 12.55 5.40
CA ALA A 178 18.79 13.24 5.95
C ALA A 178 19.14 14.31 6.99
N LYS A 179 20.37 14.28 7.56
CA LYS A 179 20.85 15.31 8.48
C LYS A 179 21.27 16.55 7.68
N ARG A 180 20.92 17.74 8.16
CA ARG A 180 21.27 19.03 7.53
C ARG A 180 22.78 19.21 7.29
N LYS A 181 23.64 18.59 8.12
CA LYS A 181 25.10 18.54 7.98
C LYS A 181 25.57 17.14 8.38
N PRO A 182 25.79 16.22 7.44
CA PRO A 182 26.37 14.93 7.74
C PRO A 182 27.79 15.10 8.27
N ALA A 183 28.13 14.40 9.33
CA ALA A 183 29.49 14.44 9.87
C ALA A 183 30.45 13.71 8.91
N LYS A 184 31.53 14.35 8.51
CA LYS A 184 32.54 13.74 7.64
C LYS A 184 33.13 12.44 8.21
N ALA A 185 33.18 12.33 9.54
CA ALA A 185 33.64 11.13 10.24
C ALA A 185 32.69 9.92 9.95
N ASP A 186 31.38 10.13 10.02
CA ASP A 186 30.38 9.06 9.77
C ASP A 186 30.52 8.52 8.33
N VAL A 187 30.66 9.42 7.35
CA VAL A 187 30.82 9.03 5.95
C VAL A 187 32.14 8.28 5.71
N LYS A 188 33.25 8.73 6.32
CA LYS A 188 34.52 8.02 6.21
C LYS A 188 34.46 6.62 6.82
N GLN A 189 33.81 6.46 7.97
CA GLN A 189 33.62 5.15 8.58
C GLN A 189 32.87 4.20 7.65
N LEU A 190 31.77 4.65 7.03
CA LEU A 190 30.99 3.85 6.08
C LEU A 190 31.82 3.48 4.84
N GLN A 191 32.69 4.39 4.36
CA GLN A 191 33.61 4.10 3.25
C GLN A 191 34.64 3.02 3.63
N GLU A 192 35.17 3.07 4.83
CA GLU A 192 36.09 2.03 5.32
C GLU A 192 35.43 0.68 5.49
N GLU A 193 34.16 0.65 5.97
CA GLU A 193 33.38 -0.59 6.05
C GLU A 193 33.12 -1.18 4.66
N LEU A 194 32.79 -0.34 3.67
CA LEU A 194 32.60 -0.77 2.29
C LEU A 194 33.88 -1.37 1.71
N ARG A 195 35.04 -0.71 1.87
CA ARG A 195 36.34 -1.23 1.42
C ARG A 195 36.70 -2.59 2.04
N LYS A 196 36.33 -2.80 3.31
CA LYS A 196 36.52 -4.10 3.97
C LYS A 196 35.66 -5.23 3.37
N ILE A 197 34.54 -4.88 2.74
CA ILE A 197 33.68 -5.84 2.03
C ILE A 197 34.27 -6.14 0.66
N GLU A 198 34.78 -5.12 -0.05
CA GLU A 198 35.43 -5.26 -1.37
C GLU A 198 36.73 -6.09 -1.32
N ALA A 199 37.42 -6.09 -0.18
CA ALA A 199 38.69 -6.79 0.02
C ALA A 199 38.53 -8.29 0.39
N LYS A 200 37.29 -8.78 0.51
CA LYS A 200 36.97 -10.19 0.82
C LYS A 200 36.54 -10.93 -0.43
#